data_cd93524327a1d2ef4066489d6758445c
#
_entry.id   cd93524327a1d2ef4066489d6758445c
#
_cell.length_a   1.000
_cell.length_b   1.000
_cell.length_c   1.000
_cell.angle_alpha   90.00
_cell.angle_beta   90.00
_cell.angle_gamma   90.00
#
_symmetry.space_group_name_H-M   'P 1'
#
loop_
_entity.id
_entity.type
_entity.pdbx_description
1 polymer ?
#
loop_
_entity_poly.entity_id
_entity_poly.type
_entity_poly.pdbx_seq_one_letter_code
_entity_poly.pdbx_strand_id
1 'polypeptide(L)'
;MTLRPIEPAPLLKSILLLGTVLSLLMFAPAALAVETATGTLTVTFEGVKTPTGAVLLTLAGSSEAYDDKAPAAGQAMVPATSDVITTTFTGLVPGRYAIKAFHDVNGDGKMGSNPFGMPTEPFAFSNNAHGVMGPAKWDAAAFEVKAGDNSHTIAID
;
A
#
# COMPACT_ATOMS: atom_id res chain seq x y z
N MET A 1 54.03 -29.51 -89.66
CA MET A 1 53.12 -28.41 -89.31
C MET A 1 51.84 -29.07 -88.83
N THR A 2 51.74 -29.29 -87.50
CA THR A 2 50.76 -30.16 -86.86
C THR A 2 49.76 -29.25 -86.11
N LEU A 3 48.52 -29.28 -86.60
CA LEU A 3 47.44 -28.60 -85.93
C LEU A 3 46.97 -29.41 -84.72
N ARG A 4 46.87 -28.78 -83.53
CA ARG A 4 46.32 -29.36 -82.36
C ARG A 4 44.79 -29.15 -82.27
N PRO A 5 44.00 -30.12 -81.85
CA PRO A 5 42.58 -29.98 -81.68
C PRO A 5 42.27 -29.20 -80.38
N ILE A 6 41.22 -28.39 -80.46
CA ILE A 6 40.68 -27.59 -79.35
C ILE A 6 39.70 -28.46 -78.57
N GLU A 7 39.98 -28.67 -77.27
CA GLU A 7 39.07 -29.33 -76.37
C GLU A 7 37.97 -28.37 -75.83
N PRO A 8 36.72 -28.79 -75.74
CA PRO A 8 35.67 -27.95 -75.16
C PRO A 8 35.68 -28.01 -73.64
N ALA A 9 35.52 -26.83 -73.06
CA ALA A 9 35.45 -26.63 -71.62
C ALA A 9 34.21 -27.30 -70.94
N PRO A 10 34.31 -27.80 -69.70
CA PRO A 10 33.16 -28.40 -68.96
C PRO A 10 32.19 -27.33 -68.43
N LEU A 11 30.91 -27.57 -68.78
CA LEU A 11 29.77 -26.79 -68.24
C LEU A 11 29.70 -26.93 -66.70
N LEU A 12 29.89 -25.82 -66.00
CA LEU A 12 29.72 -25.69 -64.58
C LEU A 12 28.23 -25.71 -64.23
N LYS A 13 27.75 -26.79 -63.66
CA LYS A 13 26.37 -26.89 -63.14
C LYS A 13 26.27 -26.11 -61.84
N SER A 14 25.65 -24.93 -61.93
CA SER A 14 25.29 -24.14 -60.72
C SER A 14 24.15 -24.86 -59.99
N ILE A 15 24.49 -25.45 -58.84
CA ILE A 15 23.50 -25.94 -57.87
C ILE A 15 23.03 -24.75 -57.07
N LEU A 16 21.80 -24.28 -57.33
CA LEU A 16 21.10 -23.26 -56.57
C LEU A 16 20.62 -23.89 -55.26
N LEU A 17 21.36 -23.67 -54.17
CA LEU A 17 20.96 -24.10 -52.81
C LEU A 17 19.94 -23.09 -52.28
N LEU A 18 18.65 -23.46 -52.34
CA LEU A 18 17.54 -22.70 -51.75
C LEU A 18 17.54 -22.90 -50.23
N GLY A 19 18.24 -22.00 -49.52
CA GLY A 19 18.25 -21.96 -48.08
C GLY A 19 16.91 -21.48 -47.52
N THR A 20 16.06 -22.35 -47.04
CA THR A 20 14.86 -22.02 -46.25
C THR A 20 15.31 -21.52 -44.88
N VAL A 21 15.31 -20.20 -44.68
CA VAL A 21 15.46 -19.58 -43.35
C VAL A 21 14.14 -19.80 -42.61
N LEU A 22 14.11 -20.81 -41.77
CA LEU A 22 13.03 -21.04 -40.82
C LEU A 22 13.16 -20.03 -39.67
N SER A 23 12.48 -18.88 -39.80
CA SER A 23 12.38 -17.88 -38.72
C SER A 23 11.54 -18.46 -37.60
N LEU A 24 12.22 -18.93 -36.56
CA LEU A 24 11.60 -19.34 -35.28
C LEU A 24 11.14 -18.07 -34.56
N LEU A 25 9.87 -17.67 -34.73
CA LEU A 25 9.25 -16.64 -33.91
C LEU A 25 9.19 -17.16 -32.46
N MET A 26 10.12 -16.68 -31.63
CA MET A 26 10.05 -16.82 -30.18
C MET A 26 8.86 -16.00 -29.68
N PHE A 27 7.71 -16.65 -29.49
CA PHE A 27 6.61 -16.11 -28.70
C PHE A 27 7.07 -16.07 -27.24
N ALA A 28 7.58 -14.94 -26.77
CA ALA A 28 7.75 -14.71 -25.34
C ALA A 28 6.35 -14.61 -24.73
N PRO A 29 6.02 -15.43 -23.71
CA PRO A 29 4.77 -15.24 -23.01
C PRO A 29 4.78 -13.86 -22.34
N ALA A 30 3.88 -12.98 -22.75
CA ALA A 30 3.60 -11.76 -22.00
C ALA A 30 3.10 -12.18 -20.61
N ALA A 31 3.92 -12.03 -19.60
CA ALA A 31 3.49 -12.17 -18.22
C ALA A 31 2.43 -11.08 -17.98
N LEU A 32 1.17 -11.49 -17.90
CA LEU A 32 0.10 -10.61 -17.44
C LEU A 32 0.43 -10.27 -15.98
N ALA A 33 0.92 -9.05 -15.74
CA ALA A 33 1.00 -8.52 -14.40
C ALA A 33 -0.44 -8.47 -13.87
N VAL A 34 -0.75 -9.30 -12.88
CA VAL A 34 -2.00 -9.20 -12.12
C VAL A 34 -1.86 -7.92 -11.31
N GLU A 35 -2.48 -6.85 -11.78
CA GLU A 35 -2.58 -5.61 -11.01
C GLU A 35 -3.49 -5.91 -9.82
N THR A 36 -2.89 -6.01 -8.63
CA THR A 36 -3.65 -6.21 -7.39
C THR A 36 -4.44 -4.93 -7.13
N ALA A 37 -5.76 -5.01 -7.24
CA ALA A 37 -6.62 -3.88 -6.97
C ALA A 37 -6.42 -3.42 -5.52
N THR A 38 -6.07 -2.15 -5.33
CA THR A 38 -5.82 -1.54 -4.01
C THR A 38 -7.03 -0.76 -3.52
N GLY A 39 -7.07 -0.51 -2.21
CA GLY A 39 -8.07 0.33 -1.57
C GLY A 39 -7.53 1.73 -1.26
N THR A 40 -8.44 2.67 -1.24
CA THR A 40 -8.27 4.02 -0.69
C THR A 40 -9.13 4.12 0.57
N LEU A 41 -8.57 4.55 1.69
CA LEU A 41 -9.29 4.71 2.96
C LEU A 41 -9.30 6.18 3.36
N THR A 42 -10.48 6.79 3.41
CA THR A 42 -10.68 8.11 4.01
C THR A 42 -11.08 7.93 5.47
N VAL A 43 -10.27 8.46 6.38
CA VAL A 43 -10.54 8.47 7.82
C VAL A 43 -11.03 9.85 8.21
N THR A 44 -12.18 9.90 8.90
CA THR A 44 -12.76 11.11 9.47
C THR A 44 -12.70 11.02 10.99
N PHE A 45 -12.13 12.03 11.63
CA PHE A 45 -12.22 12.20 13.08
C PHE A 45 -13.25 13.27 13.40
N GLU A 46 -14.13 12.95 14.33
CA GLU A 46 -15.16 13.86 14.86
C GLU A 46 -14.94 14.11 16.35
N GLY A 47 -15.37 15.26 16.83
CA GLY A 47 -15.27 15.61 18.27
C GLY A 47 -13.90 16.18 18.68
N VAL A 48 -13.14 16.75 17.77
CA VAL A 48 -11.90 17.47 18.07
C VAL A 48 -12.26 18.80 18.78
N LYS A 49 -12.29 18.78 20.11
CA LYS A 49 -12.79 19.88 20.94
C LYS A 49 -11.90 21.11 20.95
N THR A 50 -10.60 20.95 20.75
CA THR A 50 -9.60 22.01 20.84
C THR A 50 -8.92 22.16 19.48
N PRO A 51 -9.11 23.29 18.75
CA PRO A 51 -8.53 23.46 17.41
C PRO A 51 -7.06 23.90 17.49
N THR A 52 -6.22 23.10 18.18
CA THR A 52 -4.76 23.30 18.33
C THR A 52 -4.05 21.97 18.22
N GLY A 53 -2.78 21.99 17.87
CA GLY A 53 -1.98 20.79 17.70
C GLY A 53 -2.38 19.97 16.49
N ALA A 54 -2.33 18.66 16.62
CA ALA A 54 -2.64 17.74 15.54
C ALA A 54 -3.19 16.41 16.06
N VAL A 55 -3.99 15.71 15.26
CA VAL A 55 -4.31 14.31 15.51
C VAL A 55 -3.24 13.45 14.85
N LEU A 56 -2.53 12.68 15.67
CA LEU A 56 -1.56 11.68 15.24
C LEU A 56 -2.24 10.33 15.20
N LEU A 57 -2.08 9.61 14.07
CA LEU A 57 -2.69 8.30 13.93
C LEU A 57 -1.75 7.28 13.30
N THR A 58 -1.94 6.04 13.71
CA THR A 58 -1.26 4.86 13.16
C THR A 58 -2.30 3.92 12.58
N LEU A 59 -2.16 3.57 11.31
CA LEU A 59 -2.93 2.55 10.62
C LEU A 59 -2.16 1.24 10.66
N ALA A 60 -2.64 0.26 11.39
CA ALA A 60 -2.06 -1.08 11.49
C ALA A 60 -2.76 -2.04 10.53
N GLY A 61 -1.99 -2.83 9.78
CA GLY A 61 -2.50 -3.85 8.86
C GLY A 61 -2.49 -5.27 9.46
N SER A 62 -2.06 -5.42 10.71
CA SER A 62 -2.07 -6.68 11.45
C SER A 62 -2.11 -6.43 12.95
N SER A 63 -2.39 -7.48 13.72
CA SER A 63 -2.37 -7.43 15.18
C SER A 63 -0.98 -7.11 15.72
N GLU A 64 0.07 -7.61 15.09
CA GLU A 64 1.45 -7.34 15.47
C GLU A 64 1.82 -5.86 15.25
N ALA A 65 1.38 -5.28 14.12
CA ALA A 65 1.57 -3.86 13.85
C ALA A 65 0.75 -2.98 14.83
N TYR A 66 -0.44 -3.43 15.19
CA TYR A 66 -1.29 -2.76 16.18
C TYR A 66 -0.66 -2.77 17.58
N ASP A 67 0.02 -3.84 17.94
CA ASP A 67 0.76 -3.99 19.21
C ASP A 67 2.17 -3.39 19.15
N ASP A 68 2.51 -2.62 18.13
CA ASP A 68 3.82 -2.01 17.90
C ASP A 68 4.99 -3.02 17.77
N LYS A 69 4.68 -4.28 17.38
CA LYS A 69 5.65 -5.37 17.17
C LYS A 69 6.06 -5.55 15.70
N ALA A 70 5.39 -4.85 14.78
CA ALA A 70 5.67 -4.83 13.35
C ALA A 70 5.45 -3.42 12.80
N PRO A 71 5.99 -3.09 11.61
CA PRO A 71 5.76 -1.79 10.97
C PRO A 71 4.27 -1.53 10.71
N ALA A 72 3.84 -0.28 10.91
CA ALA A 72 2.50 0.17 10.53
C ALA A 72 2.31 0.16 9.02
N ALA A 73 1.07 -0.02 8.56
CA ALA A 73 0.69 0.14 7.16
C ALA A 73 0.69 1.61 6.73
N GLY A 74 0.48 2.54 7.67
CA GLY A 74 0.54 3.97 7.44
C GLY A 74 0.52 4.76 8.74
N GLN A 75 0.98 6.00 8.66
CA GLN A 75 0.92 6.98 9.74
C GLN A 75 0.53 8.33 9.15
N ALA A 76 -0.18 9.14 9.91
CA ALA A 76 -0.50 10.51 9.53
C ALA A 76 -0.51 11.42 10.75
N MET A 77 -0.22 12.68 10.50
CA MET A 77 -0.38 13.80 11.41
C MET A 77 -1.31 14.81 10.73
N VAL A 78 -2.48 15.05 11.30
CA VAL A 78 -3.52 15.89 10.72
C VAL A 78 -3.71 17.11 11.63
N PRO A 79 -3.46 18.34 11.15
CA PRO A 79 -3.67 19.54 11.96
C PRO A 79 -5.12 19.60 12.49
N ALA A 80 -5.27 19.81 13.78
CA ALA A 80 -6.57 19.94 14.44
C ALA A 80 -7.11 21.36 14.26
N THR A 81 -7.65 21.67 13.08
CA THR A 81 -8.12 23.02 12.71
C THR A 81 -9.64 23.21 12.85
N SER A 82 -10.38 22.12 13.05
CA SER A 82 -11.84 22.10 13.20
C SER A 82 -12.26 20.88 14.02
N ASP A 83 -13.53 20.83 14.41
CA ASP A 83 -14.13 19.70 15.14
C ASP A 83 -14.22 18.42 14.32
N VAL A 84 -14.15 18.54 13.00
CA VAL A 84 -14.10 17.41 12.05
C VAL A 84 -12.88 17.56 11.16
N ILE A 85 -12.03 16.56 11.15
CA ILE A 85 -10.82 16.51 10.31
C ILE A 85 -10.75 15.19 9.55
N THR A 86 -10.09 15.19 8.39
CA THR A 86 -9.97 14.01 7.53
C THR A 86 -8.56 13.79 7.06
N THR A 87 -8.24 12.52 6.81
CA THR A 87 -7.02 12.10 6.11
C THR A 87 -7.30 10.91 5.23
N THR A 88 -6.43 10.65 4.25
CA THR A 88 -6.62 9.55 3.30
C THR A 88 -5.35 8.73 3.16
N PHE A 89 -5.51 7.41 3.19
CA PHE A 89 -4.46 6.44 2.87
C PHE A 89 -4.81 5.78 1.53
N THR A 90 -3.85 5.70 0.62
CA THR A 90 -4.01 5.10 -0.71
C THR A 90 -3.12 3.88 -0.88
N GLY A 91 -3.43 3.03 -1.87
CA GLY A 91 -2.61 1.88 -2.20
C GLY A 91 -2.67 0.75 -1.16
N LEU A 92 -3.71 0.73 -0.35
CA LEU A 92 -3.89 -0.31 0.67
C LEU A 92 -4.26 -1.64 0.03
N VAL A 93 -3.58 -2.71 0.42
CA VAL A 93 -4.00 -4.07 0.06
C VAL A 93 -5.32 -4.37 0.77
N PRO A 94 -6.36 -4.88 0.07
CA PRO A 94 -7.60 -5.28 0.73
C PRO A 94 -7.37 -6.21 1.90
N GLY A 95 -8.00 -5.93 3.05
CA GLY A 95 -7.78 -6.68 4.28
C GLY A 95 -8.29 -5.97 5.53
N ARG A 96 -7.93 -6.51 6.69
CA ARG A 96 -8.30 -5.95 7.98
C ARG A 96 -7.26 -4.94 8.44
N TYR A 97 -7.74 -3.80 8.95
CA TYR A 97 -6.93 -2.70 9.48
C TYR A 97 -7.52 -2.22 10.79
N ALA A 98 -6.69 -1.61 11.62
CA ALA A 98 -7.13 -0.91 12.81
C ALA A 98 -6.35 0.41 12.98
N ILE A 99 -6.98 1.40 13.61
CA ILE A 99 -6.40 2.71 13.86
C ILE A 99 -6.28 2.94 15.35
N LYS A 100 -5.10 3.43 15.76
CA LYS A 100 -4.85 4.10 17.05
C LYS A 100 -4.59 5.57 16.75
N ALA A 101 -5.25 6.46 17.46
CA ALA A 101 -5.06 7.90 17.28
C ALA A 101 -5.08 8.63 18.63
N PHE A 102 -4.42 9.77 18.68
CA PHE A 102 -4.54 10.70 19.80
C PHE A 102 -4.42 12.14 19.28
N HIS A 103 -5.03 13.05 20.02
CA HIS A 103 -4.95 14.47 19.74
C HIS A 103 -3.81 15.09 20.58
N ASP A 104 -2.67 15.26 19.95
CA ASP A 104 -1.51 15.95 20.49
C ASP A 104 -1.81 17.47 20.55
N VAL A 105 -2.37 17.89 21.68
CA VAL A 105 -2.82 19.27 21.87
C VAL A 105 -1.65 20.23 22.08
N ASN A 106 -0.57 19.74 22.72
CA ASN A 106 0.61 20.52 23.07
C ASN A 106 1.70 20.54 21.98
N GLY A 107 1.59 19.64 20.96
CA GLY A 107 2.50 19.56 19.83
C GLY A 107 3.86 18.94 20.14
N ASP A 108 3.95 18.08 21.16
CA ASP A 108 5.22 17.45 21.55
C ASP A 108 5.45 16.08 20.86
N GLY A 109 4.49 15.59 20.08
CA GLY A 109 4.54 14.35 19.31
C GLY A 109 4.39 13.09 20.17
N LYS A 110 3.92 13.21 21.40
CA LYS A 110 3.79 12.10 22.34
C LYS A 110 2.44 12.12 23.03
N MET A 111 1.89 10.94 23.33
CA MET A 111 0.74 10.83 24.19
C MET A 111 1.10 11.26 25.62
N GLY A 112 0.51 12.36 26.06
CA GLY A 112 0.63 12.79 27.45
C GLY A 112 0.01 11.78 28.41
N SER A 113 0.66 11.54 29.57
CA SER A 113 0.14 10.66 30.58
C SER A 113 0.38 11.22 31.99
N ASN A 114 -0.53 10.89 32.91
CA ASN A 114 -0.39 11.23 34.31
C ASN A 114 0.59 10.26 35.04
N PRO A 115 0.97 10.52 36.31
CA PRO A 115 1.87 9.64 37.06
C PRO A 115 1.37 8.20 37.24
N PHE A 116 0.09 7.92 36.97
CA PHE A 116 -0.50 6.57 37.01
C PHE A 116 -0.54 5.89 35.63
N GLY A 117 0.04 6.54 34.59
CA GLY A 117 0.10 6.02 33.23
C GLY A 117 -1.19 6.20 32.42
N MET A 118 -2.17 6.96 32.93
CA MET A 118 -3.40 7.20 32.18
C MET A 118 -3.18 8.36 31.19
N PRO A 119 -3.70 8.26 29.95
CA PRO A 119 -3.66 9.34 28.96
C PRO A 119 -4.26 10.61 29.54
N THR A 120 -3.64 11.75 29.23
CA THR A 120 -4.12 13.10 29.56
C THR A 120 -4.60 13.86 28.34
N GLU A 121 -4.38 13.32 27.16
CA GLU A 121 -4.83 13.86 25.90
C GLU A 121 -5.94 12.98 25.31
N PRO A 122 -6.87 13.57 24.51
CA PRO A 122 -7.91 12.82 23.84
C PRO A 122 -7.32 11.73 22.94
N PHE A 123 -7.94 10.56 22.95
CA PHE A 123 -7.50 9.46 22.11
C PHE A 123 -8.69 8.66 21.58
N ALA A 124 -8.44 7.89 20.55
CA ALA A 124 -9.47 7.07 19.91
C ALA A 124 -8.89 5.82 19.26
N PHE A 125 -9.76 4.84 19.12
CA PHE A 125 -9.52 3.64 18.31
C PHE A 125 -10.60 3.52 17.25
N SER A 126 -10.27 2.92 16.11
CA SER A 126 -11.27 2.59 15.09
C SER A 126 -12.42 1.77 15.68
N ASN A 127 -13.58 1.81 15.00
CA ASN A 127 -14.86 1.28 15.50
C ASN A 127 -15.32 1.90 16.83
N ASN A 128 -14.75 3.04 17.23
CA ASN A 128 -14.94 3.63 18.55
C ASN A 128 -14.76 2.59 19.68
N ALA A 129 -13.80 1.70 19.50
CA ALA A 129 -13.53 0.61 20.44
C ALA A 129 -12.94 1.16 21.75
N HIS A 130 -13.35 0.59 22.86
CA HIS A 130 -12.86 0.97 24.19
C HIS A 130 -11.90 -0.08 24.73
N GLY A 131 -10.80 0.40 25.32
CA GLY A 131 -9.90 -0.44 26.11
C GLY A 131 -10.37 -0.62 27.54
N VAL A 132 -10.04 -1.75 28.14
CA VAL A 132 -10.23 -2.00 29.57
C VAL A 132 -8.86 -2.16 30.20
N MET A 133 -8.45 -1.19 31.03
CA MET A 133 -7.11 -1.14 31.66
C MET A 133 -5.94 -1.12 30.63
N GLY A 134 -6.16 -0.48 29.48
CA GLY A 134 -5.17 -0.38 28.39
C GLY A 134 -5.83 -0.10 27.05
N PRO A 135 -5.10 -0.09 25.95
CA PRO A 135 -5.63 0.12 24.61
C PRO A 135 -6.73 -0.89 24.25
N ALA A 136 -7.66 -0.49 23.36
CA ALA A 136 -8.62 -1.42 22.78
C ALA A 136 -7.88 -2.58 22.10
N LYS A 137 -8.46 -3.78 22.15
CA LYS A 137 -7.88 -4.95 21.49
C LYS A 137 -8.04 -4.85 19.97
N TRP A 138 -7.11 -5.45 19.24
CA TRP A 138 -7.15 -5.54 17.78
C TRP A 138 -8.52 -5.95 17.25
N ASP A 139 -9.09 -7.04 17.76
CA ASP A 139 -10.37 -7.56 17.24
C ASP A 139 -11.55 -6.60 17.43
N ALA A 140 -11.51 -5.74 18.44
CA ALA A 140 -12.52 -4.72 18.66
C ALA A 140 -12.33 -3.51 17.73
N ALA A 141 -11.09 -3.14 17.46
CA ALA A 141 -10.73 -1.99 16.63
C ALA A 141 -10.67 -2.31 15.14
N ALA A 142 -10.46 -3.57 14.74
CA ALA A 142 -10.23 -3.92 13.34
C ALA A 142 -11.49 -3.83 12.48
N PHE A 143 -11.34 -3.24 11.30
CA PHE A 143 -12.36 -3.09 10.26
C PHE A 143 -11.80 -3.55 8.91
N GLU A 144 -12.68 -3.77 7.93
CA GLU A 144 -12.29 -4.25 6.59
C GLU A 144 -12.10 -3.08 5.63
N VAL A 145 -10.97 -3.09 4.90
CA VAL A 145 -10.71 -2.24 3.73
C VAL A 145 -10.79 -3.11 2.49
N LYS A 146 -11.63 -2.71 1.53
CA LYS A 146 -11.85 -3.38 0.24
C LYS A 146 -11.09 -2.64 -0.86
N ALA A 147 -10.96 -3.26 -2.02
CA ALA A 147 -10.51 -2.57 -3.22
C ALA A 147 -11.46 -1.42 -3.57
N GLY A 148 -10.90 -0.28 -4.03
CA GLY A 148 -11.64 0.95 -4.29
C GLY A 148 -11.80 1.83 -3.04
N ASP A 149 -12.81 2.68 -3.04
CA ASP A 149 -12.99 3.70 -1.99
C ASP A 149 -13.63 3.12 -0.74
N ASN A 150 -13.06 3.47 0.41
CA ASN A 150 -13.52 3.10 1.75
C ASN A 150 -13.56 4.35 2.62
N SER A 151 -14.45 4.38 3.60
CA SER A 151 -14.52 5.43 4.62
C SER A 151 -14.65 4.84 6.00
N HIS A 152 -14.06 5.51 6.99
CA HIS A 152 -14.16 5.13 8.40
C HIS A 152 -14.21 6.38 9.27
N THR A 153 -15.23 6.48 10.14
CA THR A 153 -15.41 7.62 11.05
C THR A 153 -15.09 7.19 12.47
N ILE A 154 -14.36 8.04 13.20
CA ILE A 154 -13.88 7.79 14.56
C ILE A 154 -14.19 9.03 15.41
N ALA A 155 -14.87 8.86 16.52
CA ALA A 155 -15.02 9.90 17.52
C ALA A 155 -13.75 9.95 18.40
N ILE A 156 -13.19 11.14 18.61
CA ILE A 156 -12.03 11.35 19.48
C ILE A 156 -12.44 12.17 20.70
N ASP A 157 -12.24 11.62 21.90
CA ASP A 157 -12.66 12.18 23.17
C ASP A 157 -11.66 11.91 24.33
#